data_cff65d6465be16a619599e63260acedb
#
_entry.id   cff65d6465be16a619599e63260acedb
#
_cell.length_a   1.000
_cell.length_b   1.000
_cell.length_c   1.000
_cell.angle_alpha   90.00
_cell.angle_beta   90.00
_cell.angle_gamma   90.00
#
_symmetry.space_group_name_H-M   'P 1'
#
loop_
_entity.id
_entity.type
_entity.pdbx_description
1 polymer ?
#
loop_
_entity_poly.entity_id
_entity_poly.type
_entity_poly.pdbx_seq_one_letter_code
_entity_poly.pdbx_strand_id
1 'polypeptide(L)'
;MGLHGEIKNDWLKPEEKRKLMDIVEESTLPVKTTCEILKLNSWRYYYWRKRYETDGMEGLKNHKSTPAACPHSLLEEEKQAIIDYALKHPDQRHRKLAKKMMDDDIVYVSASSAYRVLKEGGLIPDQEYHKKKKADGKIEVDQPNKMWHTDISYIPVKNTHAYLICVLDGYSRKIIHGELSQTMTADDMQRVLSRAMFKAGIFEADPVSRPALVSDNGTQLVAKSFTEFLEEWEIKHIRTAVKHPETNGKIEVFHKTIKYENVYAQEKYQSFYEAREDIENFIDQYNSERLHQGIGFVTPDQKYNGKADKIINERKKKHQSAIDRRKRLNRKRKSTAA
;
A
#
# COMPACT_ATOMS: atom_id res chain seq x y z
N MET A 1 9.65 22.50 -39.90
CA MET A 1 9.53 21.57 -38.76
C MET A 1 8.08 21.47 -38.38
N GLY A 2 7.43 20.34 -38.71
CA GLY A 2 5.99 20.17 -38.53
C GLY A 2 5.62 19.90 -37.08
N LEU A 3 4.83 20.79 -36.48
CA LEU A 3 4.14 20.57 -35.23
C LEU A 3 2.90 19.68 -35.54
N HIS A 4 3.09 18.36 -35.59
CA HIS A 4 2.00 17.40 -35.59
C HIS A 4 1.65 17.03 -34.14
N GLY A 5 0.64 17.69 -33.56
CA GLY A 5 0.04 17.38 -32.28
C GLY A 5 -1.04 18.42 -31.99
N GLU A 6 -2.27 17.99 -31.69
CA GLU A 6 -3.24 18.89 -31.05
C GLU A 6 -2.63 19.47 -29.80
N ILE A 7 -2.45 20.80 -29.76
CA ILE A 7 -2.02 21.48 -28.54
C ILE A 7 -3.14 21.27 -27.51
N LYS A 8 -2.94 20.39 -26.54
CA LYS A 8 -3.80 20.30 -25.36
C LYS A 8 -3.61 21.58 -24.55
N ASN A 9 -4.40 22.58 -24.88
CA ASN A 9 -4.28 23.97 -24.45
C ASN A 9 -4.49 24.23 -22.96
N ASP A 10 -4.74 23.21 -22.15
CA ASP A 10 -5.14 23.40 -20.74
C ASP A 10 -3.95 23.68 -19.80
N TRP A 11 -2.70 23.50 -20.26
CA TRP A 11 -1.50 23.62 -19.43
C TRP A 11 -0.43 24.58 -19.94
N LEU A 12 -0.76 25.46 -20.91
CA LEU A 12 0.19 26.42 -21.41
C LEU A 12 0.63 27.41 -20.32
N LYS A 13 1.94 27.67 -20.26
CA LYS A 13 2.53 28.66 -19.37
C LYS A 13 2.19 30.08 -19.86
N PRO A 14 2.22 31.11 -18.99
CA PRO A 14 1.94 32.50 -19.38
C PRO A 14 2.76 32.96 -20.57
N GLU A 15 4.05 32.61 -20.62
CA GLU A 15 4.97 32.98 -21.69
C GLU A 15 4.57 32.32 -23.04
N GLU A 16 4.09 31.08 -23.00
CA GLU A 16 3.62 30.36 -24.21
C GLU A 16 2.32 30.97 -24.74
N LYS A 17 1.41 31.35 -23.83
CA LYS A 17 0.18 32.05 -24.20
C LYS A 17 0.49 33.41 -24.83
N ARG A 18 1.44 34.15 -24.24
CA ARG A 18 1.86 35.44 -24.81
C ARG A 18 2.43 35.29 -26.21
N LYS A 19 3.33 34.34 -26.45
CA LYS A 19 3.87 34.04 -27.77
C LYS A 19 2.79 33.70 -28.80
N LEU A 20 1.78 32.92 -28.42
CA LEU A 20 0.65 32.61 -29.32
C LEU A 20 -0.18 33.86 -29.60
N MET A 21 -0.36 34.76 -28.64
CA MET A 21 -1.05 36.03 -28.83
C MET A 21 -0.25 36.95 -29.76
N ASP A 22 1.07 37.06 -29.59
CA ASP A 22 1.96 37.86 -30.44
C ASP A 22 1.84 37.41 -31.91
N ILE A 23 1.88 36.10 -32.18
CA ILE A 23 1.71 35.54 -33.53
C ILE A 23 0.36 35.93 -34.13
N VAL A 24 -0.72 35.95 -33.33
CA VAL A 24 -2.04 36.38 -33.84
C VAL A 24 -2.09 37.86 -34.06
N GLU A 25 -1.45 38.69 -33.24
CA GLU A 25 -1.40 40.16 -33.34
C GLU A 25 -0.54 40.64 -34.52
N GLU A 26 0.56 39.94 -34.82
CA GLU A 26 1.48 40.24 -35.92
C GLU A 26 0.98 39.70 -37.31
N SER A 27 -0.02 38.84 -37.30
CA SER A 27 -0.54 38.21 -38.51
C SER A 27 -1.30 39.20 -39.39
N THR A 28 -1.05 39.17 -40.69
CA THR A 28 -1.83 39.92 -41.72
C THR A 28 -3.20 39.31 -42.02
N LEU A 29 -3.47 38.10 -41.51
CA LEU A 29 -4.72 37.39 -41.68
C LEU A 29 -5.75 37.76 -40.61
N PRO A 30 -7.04 37.59 -40.86
CA PRO A 30 -8.06 37.77 -39.82
C PRO A 30 -7.79 36.88 -38.60
N VAL A 31 -8.02 37.41 -37.40
CA VAL A 31 -7.80 36.72 -36.13
C VAL A 31 -8.40 35.30 -36.12
N LYS A 32 -9.61 35.16 -36.65
CA LYS A 32 -10.29 33.85 -36.70
C LYS A 32 -9.49 32.83 -37.52
N THR A 33 -9.03 33.25 -38.72
CA THR A 33 -8.25 32.38 -39.62
C THR A 33 -6.90 32.03 -39.03
N THR A 34 -6.21 32.99 -38.42
CA THR A 34 -4.92 32.74 -37.74
C THR A 34 -5.07 31.78 -36.56
N CYS A 35 -6.12 31.96 -35.78
CA CYS A 35 -6.44 31.03 -34.67
C CYS A 35 -6.73 29.59 -35.20
N GLU A 36 -7.45 29.46 -36.30
CA GLU A 36 -7.71 28.14 -36.91
C GLU A 36 -6.40 27.47 -37.39
N ILE A 37 -5.52 28.22 -38.04
CA ILE A 37 -4.19 27.72 -38.47
C ILE A 37 -3.37 27.26 -37.26
N LEU A 38 -3.39 28.01 -36.16
CA LEU A 38 -2.70 27.69 -34.89
C LEU A 38 -3.40 26.62 -34.06
N LYS A 39 -4.55 26.11 -34.52
CA LYS A 39 -5.43 25.19 -33.75
C LYS A 39 -5.78 25.77 -32.37
N LEU A 40 -5.89 27.10 -32.28
CA LEU A 40 -6.28 27.82 -31.09
C LEU A 40 -7.74 28.21 -31.17
N ASN A 41 -8.54 27.97 -30.17
CA ASN A 41 -9.91 28.45 -30.12
C ASN A 41 -9.90 29.99 -30.01
N SER A 42 -10.56 30.70 -30.95
CA SER A 42 -10.61 32.15 -30.98
C SER A 42 -11.20 32.78 -29.71
N TRP A 43 -12.15 32.12 -29.04
CA TRP A 43 -12.66 32.56 -27.75
C TRP A 43 -11.54 32.60 -26.69
N ARG A 44 -10.62 31.60 -26.67
CA ARG A 44 -9.48 31.59 -25.76
C ARG A 44 -8.50 32.71 -26.00
N TYR A 45 -8.25 33.04 -27.29
CA TYR A 45 -7.42 34.20 -27.65
C TYR A 45 -8.01 35.50 -27.07
N TYR A 46 -9.30 35.80 -27.31
CA TYR A 46 -9.95 36.98 -26.78
C TYR A 46 -10.02 36.98 -25.25
N TYR A 47 -10.23 35.83 -24.64
CA TYR A 47 -10.21 35.69 -23.18
C TYR A 47 -8.82 35.98 -22.56
N TRP A 48 -7.74 35.47 -23.19
CA TRP A 48 -6.38 35.77 -22.74
C TRP A 48 -6.02 37.23 -23.00
N ARG A 49 -6.37 37.77 -24.15
CA ARG A 49 -6.14 39.16 -24.48
C ARG A 49 -6.77 40.11 -23.48
N LYS A 50 -8.04 39.94 -23.15
CA LYS A 50 -8.75 40.75 -22.15
C LYS A 50 -8.05 40.70 -20.80
N ARG A 51 -7.61 39.52 -20.33
CA ARG A 51 -6.91 39.37 -19.07
C ARG A 51 -5.50 39.96 -19.10
N TYR A 52 -4.81 39.87 -20.23
CA TYR A 52 -3.51 40.48 -20.41
C TYR A 52 -3.58 42.03 -20.41
N GLU A 53 -4.61 42.58 -21.04
CA GLU A 53 -4.87 44.03 -21.03
C GLU A 53 -5.17 44.58 -19.61
N THR A 54 -5.79 43.73 -18.76
CA THR A 54 -6.15 44.13 -17.37
C THR A 54 -4.97 43.96 -16.41
N ASP A 55 -4.33 42.77 -16.42
CA ASP A 55 -3.40 42.33 -15.37
C ASP A 55 -2.01 41.95 -15.91
N GLY A 56 -1.71 42.25 -17.19
CA GLY A 56 -0.44 41.91 -17.83
C GLY A 56 -0.15 40.41 -17.80
N MET A 57 1.11 40.04 -17.61
CA MET A 57 1.54 38.64 -17.56
C MET A 57 0.88 37.84 -16.41
N GLU A 58 0.53 38.48 -15.30
CA GLU A 58 -0.19 37.86 -14.19
C GLU A 58 -1.58 37.40 -14.63
N GLY A 59 -2.25 38.16 -15.49
CA GLY A 59 -3.53 37.80 -16.08
C GLY A 59 -3.49 36.52 -16.92
N LEU A 60 -2.35 36.12 -17.45
CA LEU A 60 -2.18 34.89 -18.21
C LEU A 60 -1.96 33.63 -17.37
N LYS A 61 -1.70 33.79 -16.06
CA LYS A 61 -1.56 32.64 -15.18
C LYS A 61 -2.84 31.79 -15.12
N ASN A 62 -2.65 30.47 -15.09
CA ASN A 62 -3.76 29.56 -14.93
C ASN A 62 -4.31 29.67 -13.50
N HIS A 63 -5.59 30.01 -13.37
CA HIS A 63 -6.25 29.94 -12.09
C HIS A 63 -6.45 28.49 -11.70
N LYS A 64 -6.12 28.13 -10.46
CA LYS A 64 -6.52 26.85 -9.90
C LYS A 64 -8.06 26.84 -9.84
N SER A 65 -8.70 25.91 -10.53
CA SER A 65 -10.17 25.71 -10.50
C SER A 65 -10.67 25.13 -9.15
N THR A 66 -9.85 25.25 -8.12
CA THR A 66 -10.20 24.74 -6.79
C THR A 66 -11.19 25.69 -6.15
N PRO A 67 -12.41 25.25 -5.78
CA PRO A 67 -13.35 26.09 -5.06
C PRO A 67 -12.69 26.65 -3.80
N ALA A 68 -12.92 27.93 -3.49
CA ALA A 68 -12.35 28.63 -2.33
C ALA A 68 -12.63 27.93 -0.98
N ALA A 69 -13.67 27.09 -0.93
CA ALA A 69 -13.93 26.22 0.21
C ALA A 69 -14.62 24.94 -0.26
N CYS A 70 -14.00 23.79 -0.01
CA CYS A 70 -14.60 22.48 -0.24
C CYS A 70 -15.59 22.15 0.89
N PRO A 71 -16.86 21.82 0.60
CA PRO A 71 -17.87 21.58 1.64
C PRO A 71 -17.51 20.47 2.64
N HIS A 72 -16.67 19.53 2.24
CA HIS A 72 -16.23 18.38 3.07
C HIS A 72 -14.80 18.53 3.58
N SER A 73 -14.24 19.75 3.56
CA SER A 73 -12.92 20.02 4.15
C SER A 73 -12.88 19.59 5.60
N LEU A 74 -11.72 19.12 6.03
CA LEU A 74 -11.48 18.75 7.43
C LEU A 74 -11.68 19.98 8.34
N LEU A 75 -12.23 19.74 9.51
CA LEU A 75 -12.29 20.74 10.57
C LEU A 75 -10.92 20.91 11.22
N GLU A 76 -10.63 22.06 11.79
CA GLU A 76 -9.33 22.31 12.42
C GLU A 76 -9.07 21.36 13.59
N GLU A 77 -10.10 21.03 14.36
CA GLU A 77 -10.05 20.02 15.43
C GLU A 77 -9.65 18.63 14.90
N GLU A 78 -10.13 18.27 13.73
CA GLU A 78 -9.80 17.00 13.08
C GLU A 78 -8.36 16.99 12.55
N LYS A 79 -7.87 18.13 12.03
CA LYS A 79 -6.47 18.27 11.61
C LYS A 79 -5.53 18.15 12.80
N GLN A 80 -5.85 18.81 13.91
CA GLN A 80 -5.06 18.72 15.14
C GLN A 80 -5.03 17.29 15.67
N ALA A 81 -6.18 16.60 15.71
CA ALA A 81 -6.24 15.20 16.15
C ALA A 81 -5.41 14.25 15.27
N ILE A 82 -5.30 14.52 13.96
CA ILE A 82 -4.42 13.75 13.06
C ILE A 82 -2.95 13.96 13.43
N ILE A 83 -2.55 15.21 13.71
CA ILE A 83 -1.18 15.56 14.09
C ILE A 83 -0.83 14.92 15.43
N ASP A 84 -1.68 15.09 16.44
CA ASP A 84 -1.48 14.54 17.78
C ASP A 84 -1.36 13.02 17.77
N TYR A 85 -2.20 12.36 16.97
CA TYR A 85 -2.14 10.91 16.82
C TYR A 85 -0.86 10.46 16.11
N ALA A 86 -0.39 11.19 15.10
CA ALA A 86 0.85 10.88 14.40
C ALA A 86 2.08 11.03 15.29
N LEU A 87 2.11 12.03 16.16
CA LEU A 87 3.19 12.24 17.12
C LEU A 87 3.28 11.11 18.16
N LYS A 88 2.14 10.50 18.52
CA LYS A 88 2.11 9.33 19.41
C LYS A 88 2.51 8.02 18.72
N HIS A 89 2.47 7.98 17.37
CA HIS A 89 2.75 6.79 16.56
C HIS A 89 3.74 7.11 15.43
N PRO A 90 4.98 7.51 15.72
CA PRO A 90 5.95 7.99 14.73
C PRO A 90 6.40 6.89 13.74
N ASP A 91 6.28 5.62 14.14
CA ASP A 91 6.58 4.43 13.34
C ASP A 91 5.53 4.15 12.26
N GLN A 92 4.35 4.76 12.36
CA GLN A 92 3.21 4.47 11.47
C GLN A 92 3.15 5.40 10.27
N ARG A 93 3.18 4.82 9.06
CA ARG A 93 2.97 5.61 7.83
C ARG A 93 1.51 6.08 7.72
N HIS A 94 1.29 7.24 7.10
CA HIS A 94 -0.01 7.91 6.95
C HIS A 94 -1.17 6.98 6.51
N ARG A 95 -0.91 5.97 5.65
CA ARG A 95 -1.96 5.03 5.19
C ARG A 95 -2.44 4.10 6.30
N LYS A 96 -1.52 3.59 7.10
CA LYS A 96 -1.79 2.73 8.26
C LYS A 96 -2.42 3.56 9.38
N LEU A 97 -1.84 4.74 9.62
CA LEU A 97 -2.32 5.71 10.60
C LEU A 97 -3.79 6.08 10.37
N ALA A 98 -4.18 6.41 9.11
CA ALA A 98 -5.55 6.73 8.78
C ALA A 98 -6.54 5.60 9.10
N LYS A 99 -6.13 4.33 9.02
CA LYS A 99 -6.98 3.20 9.38
C LYS A 99 -7.04 2.97 10.88
N LYS A 100 -5.91 3.08 11.57
CA LYS A 100 -5.88 3.00 13.03
C LYS A 100 -6.73 4.09 13.67
N MET A 101 -6.62 5.35 13.23
CA MET A 101 -7.48 6.45 13.72
C MET A 101 -8.99 6.17 13.54
N MET A 102 -9.37 5.47 12.45
CA MET A 102 -10.76 5.05 12.24
C MET A 102 -11.19 3.93 13.20
N ASP A 103 -10.29 3.01 13.52
CA ASP A 103 -10.56 1.89 14.43
C ASP A 103 -10.64 2.37 15.88
N ASP A 104 -9.81 3.34 16.25
CA ASP A 104 -9.76 3.95 17.56
C ASP A 104 -10.79 5.08 17.74
N ASP A 105 -11.69 5.28 16.77
CA ASP A 105 -12.75 6.29 16.73
C ASP A 105 -12.26 7.74 16.95
N ILE A 106 -11.01 8.05 16.57
CA ILE A 106 -10.41 9.38 16.73
C ILE A 106 -10.83 10.32 15.59
N VAL A 107 -10.52 9.95 14.33
CA VAL A 107 -10.90 10.73 13.14
C VAL A 107 -11.14 9.80 11.96
N TYR A 108 -12.22 10.07 11.22
CA TYR A 108 -12.55 9.28 10.03
C TYR A 108 -12.13 10.00 8.75
N VAL A 109 -10.92 9.72 8.29
CA VAL A 109 -10.29 10.40 7.14
C VAL A 109 -9.75 9.43 6.10
N SER A 110 -9.65 9.90 4.85
CA SER A 110 -8.92 9.18 3.81
C SER A 110 -7.42 9.26 4.07
N ALA A 111 -6.67 8.24 3.61
CA ALA A 111 -5.20 8.26 3.67
C ALA A 111 -4.59 9.48 2.96
N SER A 112 -5.22 9.95 1.86
CA SER A 112 -4.79 11.14 1.13
C SER A 112 -5.03 12.43 1.92
N SER A 113 -6.10 12.49 2.72
CA SER A 113 -6.37 13.64 3.59
C SER A 113 -5.41 13.67 4.77
N ALA A 114 -5.17 12.53 5.42
CA ALA A 114 -4.14 12.40 6.46
C ALA A 114 -2.75 12.80 5.93
N TYR A 115 -2.36 12.31 4.75
CA TYR A 115 -1.09 12.69 4.13
C TYR A 115 -0.94 14.21 3.96
N ARG A 116 -1.98 14.89 3.46
CA ARG A 116 -1.92 16.35 3.25
C ARG A 116 -1.73 17.11 4.55
N VAL A 117 -2.49 16.75 5.58
CA VAL A 117 -2.36 17.38 6.91
C VAL A 117 -0.98 17.16 7.50
N LEU A 118 -0.47 15.93 7.46
CA LEU A 118 0.86 15.61 7.99
C LEU A 118 1.99 16.26 7.19
N LYS A 119 1.82 16.41 5.86
CA LYS A 119 2.79 17.12 5.03
C LYS A 119 2.77 18.63 5.32
N GLU A 120 1.60 19.24 5.45
CA GLU A 120 1.44 20.64 5.86
C GLU A 120 2.05 20.89 7.24
N GLY A 121 1.93 19.94 8.16
CA GLY A 121 2.53 19.96 9.50
C GLY A 121 4.04 19.61 9.55
N GLY A 122 4.68 19.36 8.41
CA GLY A 122 6.11 19.02 8.36
C GLY A 122 6.47 17.62 8.91
N LEU A 123 5.48 16.76 9.15
CA LEU A 123 5.68 15.42 9.74
C LEU A 123 5.97 14.32 8.71
N ILE A 124 5.95 14.65 7.42
CA ILE A 124 6.32 13.73 6.33
C ILE A 124 7.48 14.34 5.56
N PRO A 125 8.65 13.67 5.53
CA PRO A 125 9.79 14.15 4.75
C PRO A 125 9.47 14.10 3.24
N ASP A 126 10.02 15.04 2.48
CA ASP A 126 9.97 15.00 1.02
C ASP A 126 10.78 13.80 0.52
N GLN A 127 10.07 12.81 -0.04
CA GLN A 127 10.71 11.64 -0.64
C GLN A 127 10.55 11.70 -2.15
N GLU A 128 11.64 11.47 -2.86
CA GLU A 128 11.58 11.23 -4.31
C GLU A 128 10.80 9.97 -4.61
N TYR A 129 9.80 10.09 -5.48
CA TYR A 129 8.93 8.99 -5.85
C TYR A 129 9.54 8.18 -7.00
N HIS A 130 10.09 7.02 -6.68
CA HIS A 130 10.50 6.05 -7.70
C HIS A 130 9.31 5.15 -8.09
N LYS A 131 8.87 5.25 -9.36
CA LYS A 131 7.86 4.32 -9.91
C LYS A 131 8.41 2.89 -9.90
N LYS A 132 7.83 2.04 -9.06
CA LYS A 132 8.08 0.59 -9.15
C LYS A 132 7.30 0.03 -10.33
N LYS A 133 7.92 -0.81 -11.16
CA LYS A 133 7.24 -1.58 -12.20
C LYS A 133 6.18 -2.46 -11.54
N LYS A 134 4.99 -2.53 -12.13
CA LYS A 134 3.98 -3.51 -11.72
C LYS A 134 4.50 -4.89 -12.08
N ALA A 135 4.45 -5.81 -11.13
CA ALA A 135 4.70 -7.22 -11.38
C ALA A 135 3.43 -7.85 -11.99
N ASP A 136 3.57 -8.52 -13.11
CA ASP A 136 2.52 -9.31 -13.73
C ASP A 136 2.57 -10.75 -13.18
N GLY A 137 1.42 -11.41 -13.04
CA GLY A 137 1.38 -12.84 -12.71
C GLY A 137 1.02 -13.20 -11.25
N LYS A 138 0.27 -12.36 -10.52
CA LYS A 138 -0.20 -12.72 -9.17
C LYS A 138 -1.24 -13.85 -9.23
N ILE A 139 -0.92 -14.98 -8.57
CA ILE A 139 -1.93 -16.00 -8.27
C ILE A 139 -2.83 -15.43 -7.18
N GLU A 140 -4.08 -15.12 -7.54
CA GLU A 140 -5.09 -14.69 -6.58
C GLU A 140 -5.68 -15.92 -5.88
N VAL A 141 -5.74 -15.87 -4.57
CA VAL A 141 -6.32 -16.90 -3.71
C VAL A 141 -7.54 -16.28 -3.03
N ASP A 142 -8.68 -16.93 -3.10
CA ASP A 142 -10.00 -16.42 -2.68
C ASP A 142 -10.43 -16.85 -1.27
N GLN A 143 -9.76 -17.87 -0.71
CA GLN A 143 -10.11 -18.45 0.59
C GLN A 143 -8.85 -18.81 1.40
N PRO A 144 -8.95 -18.83 2.74
CA PRO A 144 -7.86 -19.34 3.58
C PRO A 144 -7.61 -20.84 3.33
N ASN A 145 -6.40 -21.27 3.57
CA ASN A 145 -5.93 -22.65 3.45
C ASN A 145 -6.05 -23.29 2.05
N LYS A 146 -6.20 -22.50 0.99
CA LYS A 146 -6.12 -23.03 -0.39
C LYS A 146 -4.69 -23.08 -0.91
N MET A 147 -3.86 -22.14 -0.48
CA MET A 147 -2.48 -22.04 -0.93
C MET A 147 -1.62 -21.53 0.21
N TRP A 148 -0.61 -22.27 0.55
CA TRP A 148 0.40 -21.89 1.50
C TRP A 148 1.73 -21.59 0.81
N HIS A 149 2.48 -20.69 1.37
CA HIS A 149 3.83 -20.37 0.93
C HIS A 149 4.80 -20.73 2.04
N THR A 150 5.89 -21.40 1.71
CA THR A 150 6.98 -21.69 2.65
C THR A 150 8.30 -21.18 2.11
N ASP A 151 9.14 -20.74 3.01
CA ASP A 151 10.49 -20.24 2.71
C ASP A 151 11.33 -20.24 3.99
N ILE A 152 12.64 -20.22 3.83
CA ILE A 152 13.62 -20.19 4.92
C ILE A 152 14.36 -18.86 4.92
N SER A 153 14.44 -18.23 6.08
CA SER A 153 15.20 -16.99 6.23
C SER A 153 16.31 -17.13 7.25
N TYR A 154 17.49 -16.66 6.91
CA TYR A 154 18.65 -16.62 7.81
C TYR A 154 18.49 -15.49 8.82
N ILE A 155 18.59 -15.81 10.11
CA ILE A 155 18.53 -14.88 11.23
C ILE A 155 19.90 -14.86 11.92
N PRO A 156 20.58 -13.72 12.00
CA PRO A 156 21.87 -13.63 12.67
C PRO A 156 21.70 -13.78 14.19
N VAL A 157 22.48 -14.68 14.78
CA VAL A 157 22.54 -14.92 16.23
C VAL A 157 24.02 -14.97 16.64
N LYS A 158 24.48 -14.01 17.44
CA LYS A 158 25.90 -13.88 17.77
C LYS A 158 26.81 -13.90 16.52
N ASN A 159 27.65 -14.92 16.42
CA ASN A 159 28.62 -15.14 15.35
C ASN A 159 28.17 -16.21 14.36
N THR A 160 26.92 -16.66 14.44
CA THR A 160 26.34 -17.70 13.61
C THR A 160 24.97 -17.27 13.09
N HIS A 161 24.25 -18.19 12.46
CA HIS A 161 22.90 -17.98 11.97
C HIS A 161 21.98 -19.08 12.48
N ALA A 162 20.73 -18.73 12.75
CA ALA A 162 19.62 -19.65 12.87
C ALA A 162 18.71 -19.53 11.63
N TYR A 163 17.81 -20.44 11.45
CA TYR A 163 16.96 -20.58 10.27
C TYR A 163 15.51 -20.41 10.65
N LEU A 164 14.90 -19.31 10.21
CA LEU A 164 13.47 -19.09 10.39
C LEU A 164 12.71 -19.76 9.25
N ILE A 165 11.97 -20.81 9.59
CA ILE A 165 11.12 -21.57 8.67
C ILE A 165 9.68 -21.13 8.91
N CYS A 166 8.98 -20.66 7.87
CA CYS A 166 7.61 -20.18 8.00
C CYS A 166 6.67 -20.82 6.99
N VAL A 167 5.42 -20.97 7.38
CA VAL A 167 4.28 -21.30 6.52
C VAL A 167 3.29 -20.15 6.58
N LEU A 168 3.08 -19.50 5.44
CA LEU A 168 2.22 -18.34 5.26
C LEU A 168 1.00 -18.68 4.43
N ASP A 169 -0.19 -18.33 4.90
CA ASP A 169 -1.43 -18.44 4.12
C ASP A 169 -1.49 -17.36 3.02
N GLY A 170 -1.62 -17.81 1.78
CA GLY A 170 -1.58 -16.96 0.59
C GLY A 170 -2.73 -15.96 0.48
N TYR A 171 -3.88 -16.25 1.10
CA TYR A 171 -5.07 -15.40 1.12
C TYR A 171 -4.98 -14.30 2.17
N SER A 172 -4.76 -14.68 3.41
CA SER A 172 -4.82 -13.79 4.58
C SER A 172 -3.49 -13.12 4.93
N ARG A 173 -2.37 -13.64 4.42
CA ARG A 173 -1.00 -13.29 4.84
C ARG A 173 -0.66 -13.72 6.26
N LYS A 174 -1.50 -14.54 6.90
CA LYS A 174 -1.25 -15.09 8.23
C LYS A 174 -0.05 -16.04 8.18
N ILE A 175 0.84 -15.91 9.13
CA ILE A 175 1.82 -16.94 9.43
C ILE A 175 1.10 -18.01 10.24
N ILE A 176 0.78 -19.11 9.58
CA ILE A 176 0.09 -20.25 10.23
C ILE A 176 1.00 -20.85 11.28
N HIS A 177 2.30 -21.05 10.92
CA HIS A 177 3.34 -21.42 11.84
C HIS A 177 4.67 -20.88 11.35
N GLY A 178 5.49 -20.43 12.30
CA GLY A 178 6.88 -20.06 12.08
C GLY A 178 7.71 -20.59 13.23
N GLU A 179 8.88 -21.10 12.92
CA GLU A 179 9.78 -21.70 13.91
C GLU A 179 11.21 -21.31 13.58
N LEU A 180 11.96 -20.88 14.61
CA LEU A 180 13.42 -20.71 14.49
C LEU A 180 14.08 -22.07 14.77
N SER A 181 14.91 -22.54 13.84
CA SER A 181 15.66 -23.79 13.93
C SER A 181 17.17 -23.53 13.89
N GLN A 182 17.95 -24.43 14.47
CA GLN A 182 19.41 -24.42 14.36
C GLN A 182 19.90 -25.07 13.05
N THR A 183 19.04 -25.85 12.41
CA THR A 183 19.29 -26.53 11.13
C THR A 183 18.20 -26.19 10.12
N MET A 184 18.44 -26.48 8.85
CA MET A 184 17.47 -26.30 7.76
C MET A 184 17.35 -27.58 6.92
N THR A 185 17.12 -28.69 7.59
CA THR A 185 16.99 -30.02 6.98
C THR A 185 15.57 -30.25 6.42
N ALA A 186 15.40 -31.29 5.62
CA ALA A 186 14.08 -31.73 5.18
C ALA A 186 13.17 -32.10 6.36
N ASP A 187 13.72 -32.68 7.42
CA ASP A 187 12.99 -33.05 8.63
C ASP A 187 12.49 -31.79 9.40
N ASP A 188 13.27 -30.72 9.41
CA ASP A 188 12.83 -29.44 9.96
C ASP A 188 11.62 -28.88 9.19
N MET A 189 11.65 -28.97 7.85
CA MET A 189 10.53 -28.57 7.00
C MET A 189 9.28 -29.40 7.25
N GLN A 190 9.42 -30.74 7.32
CA GLN A 190 8.30 -31.65 7.64
C GLN A 190 7.69 -31.33 9.00
N ARG A 191 8.52 -31.11 10.03
CA ARG A 191 8.09 -30.73 11.36
C ARG A 191 7.29 -29.43 11.36
N VAL A 192 7.80 -28.39 10.70
CA VAL A 192 7.14 -27.09 10.63
C VAL A 192 5.83 -27.18 9.86
N LEU A 193 5.79 -27.90 8.74
CA LEU A 193 4.57 -28.09 7.97
C LEU A 193 3.51 -28.89 8.73
N SER A 194 3.90 -29.97 9.41
CA SER A 194 2.99 -30.77 10.27
C SER A 194 2.37 -29.91 11.38
N ARG A 195 3.18 -29.07 12.03
CA ARG A 195 2.69 -28.12 13.04
C ARG A 195 1.74 -27.07 12.45
N ALA A 196 2.02 -26.59 11.24
CA ALA A 196 1.12 -25.69 10.54
C ALA A 196 -0.22 -26.36 10.22
N MET A 197 -0.21 -27.60 9.74
CA MET A 197 -1.43 -28.38 9.47
C MET A 197 -2.26 -28.57 10.73
N PHE A 198 -1.61 -28.90 11.85
CA PHE A 198 -2.29 -29.06 13.14
C PHE A 198 -2.92 -27.74 13.61
N LYS A 199 -2.16 -26.62 13.59
CA LYS A 199 -2.65 -25.29 13.99
C LYS A 199 -3.80 -24.78 13.11
N ALA A 200 -3.80 -25.14 11.84
CA ALA A 200 -4.87 -24.77 10.90
C ALA A 200 -6.11 -25.66 11.01
N GLY A 201 -6.06 -26.75 11.81
CA GLY A 201 -7.15 -27.72 11.93
C GLY A 201 -7.40 -28.53 10.67
N ILE A 202 -6.39 -28.69 9.80
CA ILE A 202 -6.51 -29.42 8.52
C ILE A 202 -5.80 -30.77 8.56
N PHE A 203 -5.28 -31.16 9.69
CA PHE A 203 -4.57 -32.43 9.85
C PHE A 203 -5.45 -33.66 9.52
N GLU A 204 -6.72 -33.59 9.95
CA GLU A 204 -7.74 -34.60 9.66
C GLU A 204 -8.66 -34.25 8.47
N ALA A 205 -8.32 -33.17 7.74
CA ALA A 205 -9.14 -32.73 6.62
C ALA A 205 -9.02 -33.64 5.42
N ASP A 206 -10.10 -33.72 4.65
CA ASP A 206 -10.13 -34.40 3.35
C ASP A 206 -8.96 -33.86 2.46
N PRO A 207 -8.20 -34.75 1.79
CA PRO A 207 -7.11 -34.35 0.89
C PRO A 207 -7.44 -33.23 -0.10
N VAL A 208 -8.66 -33.23 -0.66
CA VAL A 208 -9.12 -32.17 -1.58
C VAL A 208 -9.18 -30.80 -0.92
N SER A 209 -9.32 -30.75 0.40
CA SER A 209 -9.38 -29.51 1.19
C SER A 209 -8.01 -29.03 1.66
N ARG A 210 -6.96 -29.81 1.45
CA ARG A 210 -5.60 -29.46 1.86
C ARG A 210 -5.01 -28.38 0.97
N PRO A 211 -4.18 -27.48 1.52
CA PRO A 211 -3.57 -26.41 0.74
C PRO A 211 -2.54 -26.92 -0.26
N ALA A 212 -2.46 -26.29 -1.41
CA ALA A 212 -1.27 -26.42 -2.24
C ALA A 212 -0.10 -25.66 -1.58
N LEU A 213 1.08 -26.29 -1.51
CA LEU A 213 2.29 -25.69 -0.96
C LEU A 213 3.13 -25.08 -2.08
N VAL A 214 3.40 -23.78 -1.97
CA VAL A 214 4.31 -23.04 -2.86
C VAL A 214 5.65 -22.86 -2.18
N SER A 215 6.74 -23.22 -2.85
CA SER A 215 8.12 -23.02 -2.36
C SER A 215 9.06 -22.62 -3.47
N ASP A 216 10.27 -22.20 -3.11
CA ASP A 216 11.39 -22.14 -4.01
C ASP A 216 11.98 -23.55 -4.28
N ASN A 217 13.15 -23.59 -4.93
CA ASN A 217 13.87 -24.85 -5.23
C ASN A 217 15.03 -25.11 -4.24
N GLY A 218 14.90 -24.68 -2.99
CA GLY A 218 15.87 -24.97 -1.95
C GLY A 218 16.15 -26.48 -1.83
N THR A 219 17.38 -26.87 -1.57
CA THR A 219 17.81 -28.29 -1.54
C THR A 219 16.99 -29.15 -0.59
N GLN A 220 16.60 -28.59 0.56
CA GLN A 220 15.77 -29.23 1.58
C GLN A 220 14.30 -29.42 1.12
N LEU A 221 13.80 -28.56 0.22
CA LEU A 221 12.43 -28.59 -0.31
C LEU A 221 12.29 -29.50 -1.54
N VAL A 222 13.41 -29.88 -2.16
CA VAL A 222 13.47 -30.83 -3.26
C VAL A 222 14.02 -32.19 -2.81
N ALA A 223 14.38 -32.34 -1.55
CA ALA A 223 14.85 -33.58 -0.99
C ALA A 223 13.79 -34.70 -1.12
N LYS A 224 14.23 -35.93 -1.39
CA LYS A 224 13.35 -37.07 -1.60
C LYS A 224 12.41 -37.29 -0.39
N SER A 225 12.96 -37.23 0.84
CA SER A 225 12.18 -37.41 2.07
C SER A 225 11.07 -36.35 2.23
N PHE A 226 11.31 -35.10 1.81
CA PHE A 226 10.27 -34.06 1.87
C PHE A 226 9.21 -34.28 0.77
N THR A 227 9.61 -34.75 -0.41
CA THR A 227 8.67 -35.04 -1.50
C THR A 227 7.76 -36.21 -1.11
N GLU A 228 8.33 -37.31 -0.57
CA GLU A 228 7.61 -38.48 -0.07
C GLU A 228 6.61 -38.06 1.05
N PHE A 229 7.02 -37.19 1.96
CA PHE A 229 6.16 -36.64 2.98
C PHE A 229 4.97 -35.86 2.39
N LEU A 230 5.18 -35.02 1.37
CA LEU A 230 4.07 -34.30 0.72
C LEU A 230 3.12 -35.24 -0.03
N GLU A 231 3.65 -36.30 -0.64
CA GLU A 231 2.84 -37.34 -1.30
C GLU A 231 2.02 -38.13 -0.31
N GLU A 232 2.60 -38.54 0.83
CA GLU A 232 1.88 -39.23 1.92
C GLU A 232 0.70 -38.39 2.45
N TRP A 233 0.92 -37.07 2.56
CA TRP A 233 -0.12 -36.13 3.00
C TRP A 233 -0.98 -35.61 1.84
N GLU A 234 -0.83 -36.09 0.63
CA GLU A 234 -1.55 -35.64 -0.58
C GLU A 234 -1.55 -34.11 -0.75
N ILE A 235 -0.44 -33.46 -0.39
CA ILE A 235 -0.24 -32.00 -0.53
C ILE A 235 0.37 -31.73 -1.90
N LYS A 236 -0.34 -30.97 -2.73
CA LYS A 236 0.17 -30.52 -4.02
C LYS A 236 1.34 -29.55 -3.84
N HIS A 237 2.53 -29.94 -4.31
CA HIS A 237 3.71 -29.09 -4.30
C HIS A 237 3.82 -28.25 -5.60
N ILE A 238 3.88 -26.94 -5.47
CA ILE A 238 4.07 -25.99 -6.56
C ILE A 238 5.43 -25.33 -6.37
N ARG A 239 6.40 -25.75 -7.17
CA ARG A 239 7.73 -25.14 -7.15
C ARG A 239 7.79 -23.93 -8.07
N THR A 240 8.36 -22.83 -7.59
CA THR A 240 8.51 -21.62 -8.41
C THR A 240 9.57 -21.86 -9.48
N ALA A 241 9.25 -21.51 -10.74
CA ALA A 241 10.23 -21.56 -11.81
C ALA A 241 11.36 -20.53 -11.56
N VAL A 242 12.60 -20.87 -11.94
CA VAL A 242 13.82 -20.05 -11.71
C VAL A 242 13.72 -18.60 -12.22
N LYS A 243 12.75 -18.30 -13.08
CA LYS A 243 12.53 -16.95 -13.65
C LYS A 243 11.22 -16.26 -13.20
N HIS A 244 10.45 -16.83 -12.27
CA HIS A 244 9.21 -16.28 -11.79
C HIS A 244 9.19 -16.13 -10.24
N PRO A 245 10.03 -15.26 -9.67
CA PRO A 245 10.12 -15.03 -8.22
C PRO A 245 8.81 -14.47 -7.62
N GLU A 246 7.89 -14.01 -8.46
CA GLU A 246 6.64 -13.38 -8.04
C GLU A 246 5.69 -14.34 -7.30
N THR A 247 5.82 -15.64 -7.56
CA THR A 247 4.96 -16.66 -6.96
C THR A 247 5.22 -16.79 -5.46
N ASN A 248 6.46 -16.62 -4.99
CA ASN A 248 6.82 -16.68 -3.57
C ASN A 248 6.97 -15.28 -2.90
N GLY A 249 6.75 -14.20 -3.65
CA GLY A 249 6.90 -12.83 -3.18
C GLY A 249 6.10 -12.46 -1.93
N LYS A 250 5.07 -13.25 -1.59
CA LYS A 250 4.26 -13.02 -0.40
C LYS A 250 5.04 -13.30 0.89
N ILE A 251 5.73 -14.43 0.96
CA ILE A 251 6.53 -14.80 2.13
C ILE A 251 7.86 -14.04 2.16
N GLU A 252 8.44 -13.72 1.00
CA GLU A 252 9.62 -12.84 0.93
C GLU A 252 9.36 -11.45 1.55
N VAL A 253 8.15 -10.88 1.33
CA VAL A 253 7.76 -9.62 1.96
C VAL A 253 7.65 -9.78 3.47
N PHE A 254 7.16 -10.91 3.97
CA PHE A 254 7.15 -11.19 5.41
C PHE A 254 8.58 -11.28 5.96
N HIS A 255 9.47 -12.03 5.32
CA HIS A 255 10.87 -12.13 5.76
C HIS A 255 11.59 -10.78 5.75
N LYS A 256 11.34 -9.93 4.76
CA LYS A 256 11.82 -8.54 4.79
C LYS A 256 11.25 -7.76 5.96
N THR A 257 9.95 -7.92 6.22
CA THR A 257 9.28 -7.22 7.32
C THR A 257 9.88 -7.57 8.66
N ILE A 258 10.00 -8.87 9.01
CA ILE A 258 10.57 -9.28 10.29
C ILE A 258 12.04 -8.86 10.41
N LYS A 259 12.83 -8.95 9.35
CA LYS A 259 14.22 -8.51 9.37
C LYS A 259 14.36 -7.02 9.64
N TYR A 260 13.61 -6.17 8.94
CA TYR A 260 13.76 -4.72 9.06
C TYR A 260 13.01 -4.11 10.25
N GLU A 261 11.88 -4.69 10.65
CA GLU A 261 11.06 -4.13 11.73
C GLU A 261 11.41 -4.73 13.09
N ASN A 262 12.10 -5.87 13.14
CA ASN A 262 12.48 -6.57 14.38
C ASN A 262 13.98 -6.87 14.44
N VAL A 263 14.46 -7.83 13.67
CA VAL A 263 15.82 -8.39 13.79
C VAL A 263 16.93 -7.33 13.67
N TYR A 264 16.80 -6.39 12.71
CA TYR A 264 17.81 -5.33 12.47
C TYR A 264 17.51 -4.01 13.21
N ALA A 265 16.35 -3.92 13.88
CA ALA A 265 15.97 -2.75 14.65
C ALA A 265 16.56 -2.75 16.08
N GLN A 266 17.14 -3.84 16.49
CA GLN A 266 17.71 -4.04 17.81
C GLN A 266 19.17 -4.55 17.73
N GLU A 267 19.80 -4.70 18.89
CA GLU A 267 21.10 -5.32 19.00
C GLU A 267 21.05 -6.81 18.59
N LYS A 268 22.19 -7.38 18.16
CA LYS A 268 22.26 -8.78 17.77
C LYS A 268 21.87 -9.69 18.93
N TYR A 269 21.04 -10.67 18.65
CA TYR A 269 20.68 -11.70 19.62
C TYR A 269 21.92 -12.38 20.22
N GLN A 270 21.95 -12.49 21.52
CA GLN A 270 23.05 -13.11 22.26
C GLN A 270 22.90 -14.62 22.39
N SER A 271 21.68 -15.15 22.21
CA SER A 271 21.40 -16.58 22.24
C SER A 271 20.30 -16.98 21.26
N PHE A 272 20.28 -18.28 20.93
CA PHE A 272 19.21 -18.87 20.14
C PHE A 272 17.85 -18.76 20.82
N TYR A 273 17.79 -18.91 22.13
CA TYR A 273 16.53 -18.86 22.88
C TYR A 273 15.94 -17.46 22.90
N GLU A 274 16.76 -16.44 23.07
CA GLU A 274 16.35 -15.04 22.97
C GLU A 274 15.78 -14.72 21.58
N ALA A 275 16.49 -15.10 20.52
CA ALA A 275 16.02 -14.93 19.15
C ALA A 275 14.71 -15.66 18.89
N ARG A 276 14.56 -16.86 19.42
CA ARG A 276 13.34 -17.66 19.27
C ARG A 276 12.14 -17.00 19.93
N GLU A 277 12.26 -16.61 21.17
CA GLU A 277 11.18 -15.96 21.94
C GLU A 277 10.74 -14.65 21.26
N ASP A 278 11.69 -13.81 20.84
CA ASP A 278 11.42 -12.56 20.21
C ASP A 278 10.73 -12.73 18.82
N ILE A 279 11.18 -13.70 18.04
CA ILE A 279 10.57 -14.01 16.73
C ILE A 279 9.16 -14.59 16.89
N GLU A 280 8.92 -15.45 17.87
CA GLU A 280 7.59 -15.98 18.18
C GLU A 280 6.63 -14.83 18.56
N ASN A 281 7.06 -13.92 19.44
CA ASN A 281 6.29 -12.73 19.81
C ASN A 281 6.01 -11.82 18.61
N PHE A 282 7.00 -11.60 17.74
CA PHE A 282 6.80 -10.81 16.52
C PHE A 282 5.78 -11.45 15.58
N ILE A 283 5.80 -12.76 15.39
CA ILE A 283 4.83 -13.48 14.56
C ILE A 283 3.42 -13.30 15.11
N ASP A 284 3.24 -13.40 16.43
CA ASP A 284 1.94 -13.19 17.06
C ASP A 284 1.43 -11.76 16.87
N GLN A 285 2.26 -10.75 17.09
CA GLN A 285 1.93 -9.35 16.82
C GLN A 285 1.66 -9.09 15.32
N TYR A 286 2.45 -9.68 14.42
CA TYR A 286 2.24 -9.60 12.99
C TYR A 286 0.86 -10.12 12.60
N ASN A 287 0.43 -11.24 13.16
CA ASN A 287 -0.85 -11.86 12.86
C ASN A 287 -2.04 -11.10 13.48
N SER A 288 -1.92 -10.66 14.73
CA SER A 288 -3.03 -10.12 15.52
C SER A 288 -3.20 -8.60 15.42
N GLU A 289 -2.10 -7.84 15.26
CA GLU A 289 -2.12 -6.38 15.39
C GLU A 289 -1.70 -5.63 14.12
N ARG A 290 -0.84 -6.25 13.29
CA ARG A 290 -0.30 -5.56 12.14
C ARG A 290 -1.32 -5.40 11.03
N LEU A 291 -1.70 -4.14 10.72
CA LEU A 291 -2.53 -3.82 9.57
C LEU A 291 -1.73 -4.01 8.27
N HIS A 292 -2.24 -4.86 7.36
CA HIS A 292 -1.55 -5.21 6.13
C HIS A 292 -2.21 -4.57 4.90
N GLN A 293 -1.46 -3.75 4.17
CA GLN A 293 -1.99 -3.02 3.00
C GLN A 293 -2.56 -3.94 1.92
N GLY A 294 -1.91 -5.06 1.66
CA GLY A 294 -2.29 -6.01 0.60
C GLY A 294 -3.61 -6.75 0.83
N ILE A 295 -4.19 -6.66 2.03
CA ILE A 295 -5.47 -7.28 2.40
C ILE A 295 -6.50 -6.26 2.92
N GLY A 296 -6.36 -4.98 2.54
CA GLY A 296 -7.32 -3.94 2.89
C GLY A 296 -7.08 -3.26 4.24
N PHE A 297 -5.86 -3.30 4.76
CA PHE A 297 -5.50 -2.75 6.08
C PHE A 297 -6.29 -3.37 7.24
N VAL A 298 -6.53 -4.65 7.18
CA VAL A 298 -6.94 -5.49 8.30
C VAL A 298 -5.74 -6.32 8.77
N THR A 299 -5.84 -6.96 9.93
CA THR A 299 -4.80 -7.89 10.38
C THR A 299 -4.91 -9.23 9.64
N PRO A 300 -3.82 -10.00 9.53
CA PRO A 300 -3.87 -11.34 8.98
C PRO A 300 -4.93 -12.23 9.65
N ASP A 301 -5.04 -12.17 10.97
CA ASP A 301 -6.05 -12.92 11.72
C ASP A 301 -7.48 -12.50 11.39
N GLN A 302 -7.74 -11.21 11.25
CA GLN A 302 -9.06 -10.71 10.86
C GLN A 302 -9.44 -11.19 9.46
N LYS A 303 -8.48 -11.21 8.52
CA LYS A 303 -8.71 -11.70 7.16
C LYS A 303 -8.91 -13.22 7.14
N TYR A 304 -8.06 -13.98 7.85
CA TYR A 304 -8.14 -15.43 7.94
C TYR A 304 -9.49 -15.90 8.51
N ASN A 305 -9.98 -15.21 9.54
CA ASN A 305 -11.24 -15.51 10.22
C ASN A 305 -12.47 -14.88 9.53
N GLY A 306 -12.37 -14.39 8.29
CA GLY A 306 -13.50 -13.86 7.53
C GLY A 306 -14.07 -12.51 8.01
N LYS A 307 -13.39 -11.81 8.94
CA LYS A 307 -13.86 -10.54 9.53
C LYS A 307 -13.54 -9.31 8.67
N ALA A 308 -12.71 -9.45 7.63
CA ALA A 308 -12.16 -8.33 6.87
C ALA A 308 -13.23 -7.45 6.21
N ASP A 309 -14.19 -8.06 5.52
CA ASP A 309 -15.19 -7.31 4.77
C ASP A 309 -16.12 -6.52 5.68
N LYS A 310 -16.46 -7.06 6.85
CA LYS A 310 -17.22 -6.34 7.88
C LYS A 310 -16.47 -5.09 8.33
N ILE A 311 -15.20 -5.24 8.72
CA ILE A 311 -14.34 -4.12 9.19
C ILE A 311 -14.19 -3.05 8.11
N ILE A 312 -13.89 -3.46 6.87
CA ILE A 312 -13.72 -2.53 5.74
C ILE A 312 -15.02 -1.76 5.46
N ASN A 313 -16.17 -2.43 5.52
CA ASN A 313 -17.47 -1.79 5.29
C ASN A 313 -17.87 -0.86 6.44
N GLU A 314 -17.57 -1.21 7.68
CA GLU A 314 -17.77 -0.32 8.83
C GLU A 314 -16.92 0.96 8.71
N ARG A 315 -15.63 0.84 8.35
CA ARG A 315 -14.78 2.00 8.09
C ARG A 315 -15.33 2.89 6.96
N LYS A 316 -15.87 2.30 5.89
CA LYS A 316 -16.50 3.06 4.79
C LYS A 316 -17.71 3.84 5.29
N LYS A 317 -18.58 3.22 6.08
CA LYS A 317 -19.77 3.87 6.67
C LYS A 317 -19.38 5.02 7.60
N LYS A 318 -18.44 4.81 8.52
CA LYS A 318 -17.90 5.83 9.42
C LYS A 318 -17.31 7.02 8.64
N HIS A 319 -16.51 6.76 7.61
CA HIS A 319 -15.95 7.80 6.75
C HIS A 319 -17.03 8.60 6.02
N GLN A 320 -18.04 7.95 5.45
CA GLN A 320 -19.15 8.63 4.77
C GLN A 320 -19.93 9.53 5.73
N SER A 321 -20.26 9.03 6.92
CA SER A 321 -20.95 9.81 7.96
C SER A 321 -20.15 11.05 8.38
N ALA A 322 -18.81 10.93 8.47
CA ALA A 322 -17.94 12.06 8.77
C ALA A 322 -17.94 13.11 7.63
N ILE A 323 -17.93 12.69 6.37
CA ILE A 323 -18.06 13.58 5.21
C ILE A 323 -19.38 14.39 5.31
N ASP A 324 -20.48 13.74 5.60
CA ASP A 324 -21.79 14.39 5.66
C ASP A 324 -21.92 15.33 6.88
N ARG A 325 -21.30 14.96 8.01
CA ARG A 325 -21.15 15.86 9.17
C ARG A 325 -20.37 17.12 8.81
N ARG A 326 -19.22 16.99 8.13
CA ARG A 326 -18.38 18.13 7.69
C ARG A 326 -19.14 19.05 6.75
N LYS A 327 -19.86 18.49 5.76
CA LYS A 327 -20.68 19.28 4.83
C LYS A 327 -21.69 20.15 5.57
N ARG A 328 -22.38 19.59 6.59
CA ARG A 328 -23.34 20.33 7.40
C ARG A 328 -22.67 21.46 8.20
N LEU A 329 -21.57 21.16 8.87
CA LEU A 329 -20.85 22.14 9.69
C LEU A 329 -20.21 23.25 8.86
N ASN A 330 -19.56 22.92 7.75
CA ASN A 330 -18.93 23.91 6.87
C ASN A 330 -19.97 24.81 6.18
N ARG A 331 -21.18 24.32 5.89
CA ARG A 331 -22.28 25.16 5.39
C ARG A 331 -22.77 26.15 6.46
N LYS A 332 -22.94 25.70 7.70
CA LYS A 332 -23.33 26.58 8.81
C LYS A 332 -22.31 27.70 9.05
N ARG A 333 -21.01 27.36 9.08
CA ARG A 333 -19.92 28.35 9.23
C ARG A 333 -19.93 29.42 8.13
N LYS A 334 -20.28 29.06 6.87
CA LYS A 334 -20.42 30.03 5.77
C LYS A 334 -21.63 30.96 5.96
N SER A 335 -22.76 30.45 6.43
CA SER A 335 -23.95 31.27 6.64
C SER A 335 -23.82 32.22 7.85
N THR A 336 -22.88 31.95 8.76
CA THR A 336 -22.62 32.83 9.94
C THR A 336 -21.53 33.87 9.65
N ALA A 337 -20.75 33.67 8.58
CA ALA A 337 -19.65 34.57 8.16
C ALA A 337 -20.04 35.49 6.99
N ALA A 338 -21.25 35.36 6.47
CA ALA A 338 -21.89 36.23 5.47
C ALA A 338 -22.92 37.11 6.09
#